data_e0055d6c7183b65ee83f90e09e1cf209
#
_entry.id   e0055d6c7183b65ee83f90e09e1cf209
#
_cell.length_a   1.000
_cell.length_b   1.000
_cell.length_c   1.000
_cell.angle_alpha   90.00
_cell.angle_beta   90.00
_cell.angle_gamma   90.00
#
_symmetry.space_group_name_H-M   'P 1'
#
loop_
_entity.id
_entity.type
_entity.pdbx_description
1 polymer ?
#
loop_
_entity_poly.entity_id
_entity_poly.type
_entity_poly.pdbx_seq_one_letter_code
_entity_poly.pdbx_strand_id
1 'polypeptide(L)'
;AQKINAEVDRIRVDVNRRYQELMQSDGYVTAARLRDACLGLGVKRETLLKLFEQHNEEFIKKVGHSRVQGTYNRYRTIYRHLCEFVPKVYRRDDIPLKELNLTFINNFEYFLRTEKKCRTNTVWGYMIGLKHVISIARNSGALPFNPFAGYINSFESVDRGYLTEREIQTLMEAPVKSGTCELVRDLFIFSVFTGLAYADVKALTTDRLQTFFDGNLWIITRRRKTNTESNIRLLDVPRRIIEKYKGLSKDDHVFPVPSSSRCNVILKELGRQCGFKICLLYTSPSPR
;
A
#
# COMPACT_ATOMS: atom_id res chain seq x y z
N ALA A 1 -33.46 10.33 55.22
CA ALA A 1 -34.43 10.13 54.14
C ALA A 1 -34.35 11.20 53.04
N GLN A 2 -34.40 12.52 53.36
CA GLN A 2 -34.41 13.59 52.37
C GLN A 2 -33.14 13.66 51.43
N LYS A 3 -31.92 13.43 51.99
CA LYS A 3 -30.69 13.42 51.20
C LYS A 3 -30.61 12.23 50.22
N ILE A 4 -31.15 11.08 50.64
CA ILE A 4 -31.17 9.86 49.78
C ILE A 4 -32.18 10.05 48.64
N ASN A 5 -33.35 10.62 48.92
CA ASN A 5 -34.36 10.89 47.89
C ASN A 5 -33.88 11.89 46.85
N ALA A 6 -33.15 12.96 47.27
CA ALA A 6 -32.56 13.92 46.37
C ALA A 6 -31.50 13.30 45.46
N GLU A 7 -30.70 12.34 45.97
CA GLU A 7 -29.69 11.64 45.16
C GLU A 7 -30.34 10.66 44.16
N VAL A 8 -31.40 9.97 44.57
CA VAL A 8 -32.20 9.10 43.68
C VAL A 8 -32.82 9.90 42.56
N ASP A 9 -33.36 11.08 42.84
CA ASP A 9 -33.94 11.97 41.82
C ASP A 9 -32.85 12.49 40.84
N ARG A 10 -31.68 12.82 41.32
CA ARG A 10 -30.53 13.15 40.44
C ARG A 10 -30.17 12.00 39.50
N ILE A 11 -30.08 10.79 40.01
CA ILE A 11 -29.78 9.62 39.20
C ILE A 11 -30.86 9.40 38.15
N ARG A 12 -32.16 9.53 38.51
CA ARG A 12 -33.27 9.43 37.56
C ARG A 12 -33.17 10.45 36.41
N VAL A 13 -32.87 11.70 36.74
CA VAL A 13 -32.71 12.76 35.73
C VAL A 13 -31.54 12.45 34.80
N ASP A 14 -30.39 12.00 35.33
CA ASP A 14 -29.23 11.65 34.50
C ASP A 14 -29.50 10.43 33.61
N VAL A 15 -30.14 9.40 34.11
CA VAL A 15 -30.55 8.20 33.35
C VAL A 15 -31.49 8.59 32.20
N ASN A 16 -32.52 9.42 32.48
CA ASN A 16 -33.45 9.89 31.46
C ASN A 16 -32.76 10.75 30.38
N ARG A 17 -31.86 11.64 30.77
CA ARG A 17 -31.09 12.43 29.84
C ARG A 17 -30.26 11.53 28.94
N ARG A 18 -29.52 10.56 29.49
CA ARG A 18 -28.71 9.59 28.73
C ARG A 18 -29.58 8.74 27.80
N TYR A 19 -30.77 8.33 28.25
CA TYR A 19 -31.69 7.59 27.40
C TYR A 19 -32.11 8.41 26.19
N GLN A 20 -32.47 9.69 26.37
CA GLN A 20 -32.85 10.57 25.26
C GLN A 20 -31.68 10.82 24.30
N GLU A 21 -30.48 11.06 24.83
CA GLU A 21 -29.27 11.21 24.01
C GLU A 21 -29.02 9.97 23.14
N LEU A 22 -29.13 8.75 23.71
CA LEU A 22 -28.96 7.50 22.97
C LEU A 22 -30.07 7.25 21.96
N MET A 23 -31.32 7.57 22.29
CA MET A 23 -32.45 7.46 21.35
C MET A 23 -32.32 8.39 20.17
N GLN A 24 -31.85 9.64 20.39
CA GLN A 24 -31.63 10.60 19.31
C GLN A 24 -30.46 10.23 18.41
N SER A 25 -29.37 9.64 18.97
CA SER A 25 -28.20 9.29 18.20
C SER A 25 -28.36 7.99 17.40
N ASP A 26 -29.01 6.98 17.98
CA ASP A 26 -28.96 5.61 17.49
C ASP A 26 -30.34 5.02 17.12
N GLY A 27 -31.41 5.73 17.45
CA GLY A 27 -32.79 5.31 17.15
C GLY A 27 -33.31 4.15 18.01
N TYR A 28 -32.48 3.54 18.87
CA TYR A 28 -32.87 2.50 19.82
C TYR A 28 -31.94 2.45 21.04
N VAL A 29 -32.45 2.03 22.19
CA VAL A 29 -31.67 1.92 23.43
C VAL A 29 -31.89 0.55 24.05
N THR A 30 -30.80 -0.15 24.39
CA THR A 30 -30.84 -1.39 25.21
C THR A 30 -30.45 -1.06 26.65
N ALA A 31 -30.95 -1.85 27.61
CA ALA A 31 -30.62 -1.68 29.03
C ALA A 31 -29.10 -1.76 29.29
N ALA A 32 -28.38 -2.62 28.57
CA ALA A 32 -26.93 -2.73 28.68
C ALA A 32 -26.22 -1.41 28.18
N ARG A 33 -26.63 -0.81 27.05
CA ARG A 33 -26.08 0.45 26.56
C ARG A 33 -26.36 1.60 27.49
N LEU A 34 -27.58 1.67 28.03
CA LEU A 34 -27.96 2.73 28.98
C LEU A 34 -27.16 2.60 30.28
N ARG A 35 -27.04 1.39 30.84
CA ARG A 35 -26.18 1.11 32.01
C ARG A 35 -24.74 1.58 31.75
N ASP A 36 -24.15 1.17 30.62
CA ASP A 36 -22.76 1.49 30.27
C ASP A 36 -22.55 2.98 30.08
N ALA A 37 -23.54 3.69 29.51
CA ALA A 37 -23.52 5.14 29.40
C ALA A 37 -23.61 5.82 30.77
N CYS A 38 -24.48 5.34 31.66
CA CYS A 38 -24.63 5.91 33.00
C CYS A 38 -23.41 5.65 33.89
N LEU A 39 -22.77 4.48 33.76
CA LEU A 39 -21.57 4.12 34.52
C LEU A 39 -20.28 4.67 33.90
N GLY A 40 -20.37 5.36 32.75
CA GLY A 40 -19.21 5.80 31.99
C GLY A 40 -18.39 4.65 31.38
N LEU A 41 -18.92 3.42 31.41
CA LEU A 41 -18.25 2.21 30.90
C LEU A 41 -18.42 2.05 29.39
N GLY A 42 -19.39 2.72 28.78
CA GLY A 42 -19.76 2.58 27.36
C GLY A 42 -19.09 3.54 26.37
N VAL A 43 -18.36 4.52 26.86
CA VAL A 43 -17.57 5.40 25.98
C VAL A 43 -16.11 4.96 26.06
N LYS A 44 -15.77 3.79 25.52
CA LYS A 44 -14.45 3.66 24.93
C LYS A 44 -14.41 4.78 23.88
N ARG A 45 -13.81 5.91 24.26
CA ARG A 45 -13.53 6.99 23.29
C ARG A 45 -12.67 6.34 22.22
N GLU A 46 -13.31 5.90 21.15
CA GLU A 46 -12.57 5.39 20.00
C GLU A 46 -11.76 6.55 19.46
N THR A 47 -10.46 6.38 19.52
CA THR A 47 -9.48 7.38 19.10
C THR A 47 -8.83 6.93 17.81
N LEU A 48 -8.29 7.87 17.05
CA LEU A 48 -7.77 7.63 15.71
C LEU A 48 -6.56 6.67 15.72
N LEU A 49 -5.58 6.91 16.61
CA LEU A 49 -4.37 6.07 16.65
C LEU A 49 -4.70 4.66 17.11
N LYS A 50 -5.58 4.50 18.10
CA LYS A 50 -6.02 3.19 18.56
C LYS A 50 -6.79 2.43 17.48
N LEU A 51 -7.69 3.08 16.75
CA LEU A 51 -8.39 2.48 15.60
C LEU A 51 -7.39 2.02 14.54
N PHE A 52 -6.40 2.86 14.23
CA PHE A 52 -5.40 2.56 13.21
C PHE A 52 -4.49 1.41 13.62
N GLU A 53 -4.13 1.33 14.90
CA GLU A 53 -3.33 0.24 15.48
C GLU A 53 -4.08 -1.09 15.38
N GLN A 54 -5.35 -1.14 15.82
CA GLN A 54 -6.21 -2.32 15.69
C GLN A 54 -6.34 -2.77 14.22
N HIS A 55 -6.56 -1.82 13.30
CA HIS A 55 -6.57 -2.13 11.88
C HIS A 55 -5.26 -2.78 11.41
N ASN A 56 -4.10 -2.26 11.85
CA ASN A 56 -2.80 -2.81 11.47
C ASN A 56 -2.56 -4.21 12.04
N GLU A 57 -2.98 -4.47 13.28
CA GLU A 57 -2.92 -5.79 13.91
C GLU A 57 -3.79 -6.84 13.21
N GLU A 58 -4.99 -6.43 12.77
CA GLU A 58 -5.85 -7.31 11.97
C GLU A 58 -5.32 -7.53 10.56
N PHE A 59 -4.76 -6.48 9.97
CA PHE A 59 -4.23 -6.53 8.60
C PHE A 59 -3.03 -7.46 8.49
N ILE A 60 -2.09 -7.43 9.48
CA ILE A 60 -0.90 -8.28 9.46
C ILE A 60 -1.26 -9.76 9.49
N LYS A 61 -2.32 -10.15 10.21
CA LYS A 61 -2.81 -11.54 10.25
C LYS A 61 -3.28 -12.05 8.89
N LYS A 62 -3.65 -11.16 7.97
CA LYS A 62 -4.13 -11.48 6.62
C LYS A 62 -3.02 -11.46 5.56
N VAL A 63 -1.81 -11.00 5.92
CA VAL A 63 -0.66 -10.95 5.00
C VAL A 63 -0.19 -12.37 4.69
N GLY A 64 0.07 -12.62 3.40
CA GLY A 64 0.42 -13.96 2.90
C GLY A 64 -0.79 -14.81 2.49
N HIS A 65 -1.99 -14.49 2.95
CA HIS A 65 -3.23 -15.15 2.54
C HIS A 65 -4.03 -14.32 1.54
N SER A 66 -4.68 -13.26 2.01
CA SER A 66 -5.54 -12.38 1.20
C SER A 66 -4.98 -10.97 1.00
N ARG A 67 -3.88 -10.63 1.66
CA ARG A 67 -3.25 -9.31 1.63
C ARG A 67 -1.75 -9.42 1.39
N VAL A 68 -1.18 -8.35 0.79
CA VAL A 68 0.26 -8.30 0.47
C VAL A 68 1.02 -7.44 1.47
N GLN A 69 2.25 -7.83 1.77
CA GLN A 69 3.16 -7.15 2.69
C GLN A 69 3.35 -5.66 2.36
N GLY A 70 3.43 -5.31 1.05
CA GLY A 70 3.60 -3.92 0.62
C GLY A 70 2.46 -2.99 1.06
N THR A 71 1.22 -3.49 1.09
CA THR A 71 0.07 -2.74 1.58
C THR A 71 0.14 -2.55 3.10
N TYR A 72 0.50 -3.58 3.86
CA TYR A 72 0.74 -3.46 5.30
C TYR A 72 1.81 -2.42 5.62
N ASN A 73 2.95 -2.45 4.92
CA ASN A 73 4.03 -1.49 5.12
C ASN A 73 3.58 -0.05 4.89
N ARG A 74 2.66 0.18 3.94
CA ARG A 74 2.04 1.50 3.71
C ARG A 74 1.21 1.93 4.91
N TYR A 75 0.31 1.10 5.42
CA TYR A 75 -0.50 1.41 6.60
C TYR A 75 0.38 1.67 7.82
N ARG A 76 1.41 0.86 8.06
CA ARG A 76 2.37 1.09 9.14
C ARG A 76 3.08 2.45 9.02
N THR A 77 3.40 2.87 7.79
CA THR A 77 4.03 4.18 7.55
C THR A 77 3.06 5.33 7.83
N ILE A 78 1.79 5.20 7.41
CA ILE A 78 0.75 6.20 7.70
C ILE A 78 0.57 6.32 9.22
N TYR A 79 0.44 5.20 9.93
CA TYR A 79 0.32 5.17 11.38
C TYR A 79 1.46 5.90 12.07
N ARG A 80 2.71 5.60 11.68
CA ARG A 80 3.88 6.29 12.21
C ARG A 80 3.82 7.81 11.99
N HIS A 81 3.39 8.26 10.80
CA HIS A 81 3.24 9.69 10.54
C HIS A 81 2.12 10.31 11.37
N LEU A 82 1.04 9.61 11.63
CA LEU A 82 -0.03 10.06 12.54
C LEU A 82 0.47 10.17 13.98
N CYS A 83 1.24 9.20 14.48
CA CYS A 83 1.84 9.23 15.82
C CYS A 83 2.81 10.41 16.01
N GLU A 84 3.44 10.89 14.94
CA GLU A 84 4.29 12.09 14.99
C GLU A 84 3.45 13.39 14.83
N PHE A 85 2.44 13.36 13.98
CA PHE A 85 1.60 14.51 13.65
C PHE A 85 0.70 14.94 14.82
N VAL A 86 0.02 13.99 15.46
CA VAL A 86 -0.98 14.28 16.49
C VAL A 86 -0.35 15.02 17.68
N PRO A 87 0.74 14.54 18.30
CA PRO A 87 1.37 15.27 19.41
C PRO A 87 1.94 16.62 18.97
N LYS A 88 2.52 16.69 17.77
CA LYS A 88 3.18 17.91 17.29
C LYS A 88 2.18 19.05 17.04
N VAL A 89 1.05 18.74 16.42
CA VAL A 89 0.07 19.76 15.97
C VAL A 89 -1.02 19.99 17.00
N TYR A 90 -1.48 18.94 17.65
CA TYR A 90 -2.61 19.03 18.60
C TYR A 90 -2.19 18.98 20.08
N ARG A 91 -0.92 18.71 20.38
CA ARG A 91 -0.39 18.57 21.75
C ARG A 91 -1.16 17.57 22.61
N ARG A 92 -1.58 16.46 22.00
CA ARG A 92 -2.33 15.35 22.60
C ARG A 92 -1.70 14.04 22.16
N ASP A 93 -1.88 12.99 22.97
CA ASP A 93 -1.38 11.65 22.64
C ASP A 93 -2.21 10.98 21.55
N ASP A 94 -3.52 11.28 21.47
CA ASP A 94 -4.44 10.76 20.45
C ASP A 94 -5.63 11.72 20.27
N ILE A 95 -6.41 11.54 19.19
CA ILE A 95 -7.58 12.34 18.83
C ILE A 95 -8.84 11.48 18.86
N PRO A 96 -9.89 11.87 19.61
CA PRO A 96 -11.19 11.21 19.54
C PRO A 96 -11.76 11.24 18.11
N LEU A 97 -12.31 10.13 17.63
CA LEU A 97 -12.86 10.06 16.28
C LEU A 97 -13.90 11.13 15.98
N LYS A 98 -14.69 11.51 16.98
CA LYS A 98 -15.73 12.55 16.87
C LYS A 98 -15.16 13.97 16.65
N GLU A 99 -13.89 14.20 16.93
CA GLU A 99 -13.21 15.48 16.70
C GLU A 99 -12.55 15.57 15.30
N LEU A 100 -12.53 14.46 14.56
CA LEU A 100 -12.01 14.47 13.20
C LEU A 100 -12.92 15.32 12.30
N ASN A 101 -12.29 16.21 11.54
CA ASN A 101 -12.97 17.09 10.60
C ASN A 101 -12.08 17.37 9.38
N LEU A 102 -12.61 18.10 8.40
CA LEU A 102 -11.86 18.46 7.21
C LEU A 102 -10.56 19.21 7.51
N THR A 103 -10.55 20.06 8.56
CA THR A 103 -9.33 20.77 8.98
C THR A 103 -8.24 19.82 9.45
N PHE A 104 -8.60 18.77 10.22
CA PHE A 104 -7.66 17.71 10.59
C PHE A 104 -7.05 17.04 9.37
N ILE A 105 -7.87 16.68 8.37
CA ILE A 105 -7.44 16.03 7.14
C ILE A 105 -6.46 16.91 6.35
N ASN A 106 -6.79 18.20 6.19
CA ASN A 106 -5.94 19.17 5.50
C ASN A 106 -4.62 19.42 6.26
N ASN A 107 -4.66 19.52 7.56
CA ASN A 107 -3.45 19.70 8.40
C ASN A 107 -2.52 18.48 8.30
N PHE A 108 -3.08 17.27 8.26
CA PHE A 108 -2.25 16.06 8.07
C PHE A 108 -1.62 16.02 6.68
N GLU A 109 -2.37 16.38 5.63
CA GLU A 109 -1.79 16.52 4.29
C GLU A 109 -0.67 17.56 4.26
N TYR A 110 -0.89 18.73 4.85
CA TYR A 110 0.12 19.78 4.96
C TYR A 110 1.37 19.29 5.68
N PHE A 111 1.22 18.60 6.80
CA PHE A 111 2.33 17.97 7.52
C PHE A 111 3.13 16.98 6.66
N LEU A 112 2.44 16.14 5.89
CA LEU A 112 3.09 15.20 4.98
C LEU A 112 3.91 15.91 3.89
N ARG A 113 3.41 17.03 3.37
CA ARG A 113 4.10 17.82 2.33
C ARG A 113 5.27 18.61 2.88
N THR A 114 5.11 19.29 3.99
CA THR A 114 6.10 20.24 4.54
C THR A 114 7.14 19.55 5.38
N GLU A 115 6.72 18.78 6.37
CA GLU A 115 7.62 18.14 7.33
C GLU A 115 8.23 16.84 6.81
N LYS A 116 7.41 16.01 6.16
CA LYS A 116 7.87 14.73 5.61
C LYS A 116 8.37 14.86 4.16
N LYS A 117 8.24 16.03 3.54
CA LYS A 117 8.65 16.32 2.16
C LYS A 117 8.16 15.28 1.16
N CYS A 118 6.95 14.75 1.40
CA CYS A 118 6.34 13.75 0.53
C CYS A 118 5.89 14.38 -0.79
N ARG A 119 6.15 13.68 -1.90
CA ARG A 119 5.65 14.07 -3.24
C ARG A 119 4.15 13.82 -3.32
N THR A 120 3.46 14.52 -4.23
CA THR A 120 2.01 14.50 -4.42
C THR A 120 1.43 13.08 -4.45
N ASN A 121 1.96 12.18 -5.28
CA ASN A 121 1.44 10.81 -5.38
C ASN A 121 1.70 9.94 -4.14
N THR A 122 2.70 10.29 -3.34
CA THR A 122 2.93 9.64 -2.04
C THR A 122 1.88 10.10 -1.03
N VAL A 123 1.63 11.40 -0.96
CA VAL A 123 0.56 12.00 -0.13
C VAL A 123 -0.79 11.41 -0.54
N TRP A 124 -1.11 11.41 -1.84
CA TRP A 124 -2.32 10.80 -2.38
C TRP A 124 -2.53 9.36 -1.87
N GLY A 125 -1.49 8.54 -1.93
CA GLY A 125 -1.54 7.15 -1.47
C GLY A 125 -1.74 7.02 0.05
N TYR A 126 -1.17 7.93 0.85
CA TYR A 126 -1.34 7.95 2.30
C TYR A 126 -2.74 8.43 2.70
N MET A 127 -3.27 9.44 2.02
CA MET A 127 -4.62 9.94 2.27
C MET A 127 -5.69 8.90 1.91
N ILE A 128 -5.51 8.12 0.84
CA ILE A 128 -6.38 6.96 0.54
C ILE A 128 -6.34 5.94 1.69
N GLY A 129 -5.16 5.62 2.20
CA GLY A 129 -5.04 4.67 3.32
C GLY A 129 -5.72 5.17 4.59
N LEU A 130 -5.54 6.44 4.95
CA LEU A 130 -6.23 7.07 6.09
C LEU A 130 -7.75 7.06 5.88
N LYS A 131 -8.22 7.47 4.69
CA LYS A 131 -9.65 7.45 4.34
C LYS A 131 -10.27 6.06 4.49
N HIS A 132 -9.53 5.02 4.10
CA HIS A 132 -10.00 3.64 4.25
C HIS A 132 -10.18 3.25 5.73
N VAL A 133 -9.21 3.56 6.60
CA VAL A 133 -9.32 3.25 8.04
C VAL A 133 -10.47 4.05 8.68
N ILE A 134 -10.63 5.32 8.35
CA ILE A 134 -11.76 6.14 8.82
C ILE A 134 -13.10 5.59 8.30
N SER A 135 -13.15 5.04 7.09
CA SER A 135 -14.38 4.43 6.56
C SER A 135 -14.80 3.18 7.35
N ILE A 136 -13.86 2.45 7.96
CA ILE A 136 -14.18 1.32 8.85
C ILE A 136 -14.92 1.83 10.08
N ALA A 137 -14.44 2.90 10.72
CA ALA A 137 -15.12 3.52 11.86
C ALA A 137 -16.53 4.04 11.51
N ARG A 138 -16.70 4.57 10.30
CA ARG A 138 -18.02 4.99 9.83
C ARG A 138 -18.98 3.81 9.64
N ASN A 139 -18.50 2.75 9.01
CA ASN A 139 -19.31 1.56 8.75
C ASN A 139 -19.67 0.79 10.02
N SER A 140 -18.86 0.89 11.08
CA SER A 140 -19.17 0.33 12.40
C SER A 140 -20.07 1.23 13.26
N GLY A 141 -20.42 2.44 12.78
CA GLY A 141 -21.22 3.41 13.53
C GLY A 141 -20.46 4.23 14.57
N ALA A 142 -19.14 4.00 14.72
CA ALA A 142 -18.29 4.73 15.67
C ALA A 142 -18.11 6.22 15.27
N LEU A 143 -18.25 6.52 13.97
CA LEU A 143 -18.14 7.86 13.40
C LEU A 143 -19.36 8.17 12.51
N PRO A 144 -20.33 9.01 12.95
CA PRO A 144 -21.58 9.23 12.23
C PRO A 144 -21.45 10.14 10.99
N PHE A 145 -20.35 10.86 10.84
CA PHE A 145 -20.09 11.79 9.73
C PHE A 145 -18.83 11.40 8.94
N ASN A 146 -18.64 12.08 7.81
CA ASN A 146 -17.46 11.86 6.94
C ASN A 146 -16.45 13.01 7.05
N PRO A 147 -15.31 12.85 7.74
CA PRO A 147 -14.29 13.92 7.83
C PRO A 147 -13.66 14.28 6.49
N PHE A 148 -13.76 13.38 5.50
CA PHE A 148 -13.28 13.61 4.14
C PHE A 148 -14.32 14.26 3.21
N ALA A 149 -15.48 14.67 3.74
CA ALA A 149 -16.44 15.43 2.94
C ALA A 149 -15.80 16.74 2.47
N GLY A 150 -15.80 16.97 1.16
CA GLY A 150 -15.13 18.13 0.55
C GLY A 150 -13.62 18.04 0.39
N TYR A 151 -12.96 16.94 0.84
CA TYR A 151 -11.53 16.76 0.61
C TYR A 151 -11.25 16.30 -0.83
N ILE A 152 -10.42 17.06 -1.54
CA ILE A 152 -9.97 16.73 -2.90
C ILE A 152 -8.58 16.12 -2.84
N ASN A 153 -8.48 14.84 -3.16
CA ASN A 153 -7.20 14.12 -3.17
C ASN A 153 -6.54 14.22 -4.54
N SER A 154 -5.50 15.03 -4.65
CA SER A 154 -4.80 15.29 -5.92
C SER A 154 -3.87 14.16 -6.32
N PHE A 155 -3.96 13.71 -7.56
CA PHE A 155 -3.04 12.77 -8.19
C PHE A 155 -2.40 13.42 -9.41
N GLU A 156 -1.07 13.32 -9.51
CA GLU A 156 -0.32 13.79 -10.68
C GLU A 156 -0.01 12.60 -11.59
N SER A 157 -0.44 12.70 -12.85
CA SER A 157 -0.01 11.76 -13.88
C SER A 157 1.47 11.98 -14.16
N VAL A 158 2.26 10.91 -14.03
CA VAL A 158 3.70 10.94 -14.32
C VAL A 158 3.92 10.15 -15.61
N ASP A 159 4.22 10.86 -16.69
CA ASP A 159 4.75 10.22 -17.88
C ASP A 159 6.19 9.79 -17.61
N ARG A 160 6.45 8.51 -17.70
CA ARG A 160 7.78 7.92 -17.50
C ARG A 160 8.52 7.68 -18.81
N GLY A 161 7.87 7.93 -19.94
CA GLY A 161 8.36 7.57 -21.24
C GLY A 161 8.53 6.05 -21.43
N TYR A 162 9.05 5.69 -22.58
CA TYR A 162 9.40 4.32 -22.96
C TYR A 162 10.69 4.33 -23.77
N LEU A 163 11.38 3.18 -23.80
CA LEU A 163 12.54 3.01 -24.66
C LEU A 163 12.09 2.74 -26.11
N THR A 164 12.71 3.43 -27.02
CA THR A 164 12.61 3.13 -28.45
C THR A 164 13.39 1.87 -28.78
N GLU A 165 13.10 1.25 -29.92
CA GLU A 165 13.83 0.07 -30.41
C GLU A 165 15.34 0.30 -30.49
N ARG A 166 15.77 1.50 -30.98
CA ARG A 166 17.18 1.88 -31.02
C ARG A 166 17.81 1.96 -29.62
N GLU A 167 17.09 2.50 -28.64
CA GLU A 167 17.58 2.58 -27.27
C GLU A 167 17.68 1.20 -26.64
N ILE A 168 16.75 0.30 -26.94
CA ILE A 168 16.81 -1.11 -26.49
C ILE A 168 18.05 -1.77 -27.09
N GLN A 169 18.32 -1.59 -28.40
CA GLN A 169 19.51 -2.12 -29.04
C GLN A 169 20.80 -1.53 -28.43
N THR A 170 20.86 -0.21 -28.21
CA THR A 170 21.98 0.44 -27.53
C THR A 170 22.22 -0.15 -26.13
N LEU A 171 21.14 -0.44 -25.38
CA LEU A 171 21.26 -1.05 -24.05
C LEU A 171 21.79 -2.50 -24.14
N MET A 172 21.37 -3.27 -25.13
CA MET A 172 21.84 -4.63 -25.35
C MET A 172 23.34 -4.68 -25.66
N GLU A 173 23.86 -3.70 -26.39
CA GLU A 173 25.25 -3.58 -26.81
C GLU A 173 26.15 -2.83 -25.81
N ALA A 174 25.54 -2.21 -24.78
CA ALA A 174 26.23 -1.38 -23.81
C ALA A 174 27.34 -2.17 -23.07
N PRO A 175 28.55 -1.63 -22.96
CA PRO A 175 29.61 -2.25 -22.19
C PRO A 175 29.26 -2.29 -20.71
N VAL A 176 29.49 -3.42 -20.06
CA VAL A 176 29.16 -3.65 -18.65
C VAL A 176 30.40 -3.89 -17.81
N LYS A 177 30.43 -3.32 -16.61
CA LYS A 177 31.61 -3.35 -15.71
C LYS A 177 31.76 -4.65 -14.94
N SER A 178 30.71 -5.45 -14.82
CA SER A 178 30.71 -6.68 -14.03
C SER A 178 29.62 -7.64 -14.45
N GLY A 179 29.74 -8.93 -14.13
CA GLY A 179 28.71 -9.93 -14.38
C GLY A 179 27.36 -9.63 -13.71
N THR A 180 27.35 -8.94 -12.56
CA THR A 180 26.09 -8.47 -11.95
C THR A 180 25.42 -7.37 -12.78
N CYS A 181 26.20 -6.46 -13.36
CA CYS A 181 25.65 -5.43 -14.24
C CYS A 181 25.10 -6.05 -15.53
N GLU A 182 25.80 -7.04 -16.07
CA GLU A 182 25.36 -7.80 -17.23
C GLU A 182 24.05 -8.55 -16.95
N LEU A 183 23.98 -9.27 -15.85
CA LEU A 183 22.76 -9.95 -15.41
C LEU A 183 21.59 -8.99 -15.30
N VAL A 184 21.75 -7.84 -14.65
CA VAL A 184 20.66 -6.87 -14.47
C VAL A 184 20.22 -6.27 -15.79
N ARG A 185 21.15 -5.97 -16.72
CA ARG A 185 20.84 -5.54 -18.08
C ARG A 185 20.00 -6.60 -18.81
N ASP A 186 20.46 -7.83 -18.81
CA ASP A 186 19.83 -8.93 -19.53
C ASP A 186 18.45 -9.27 -18.92
N LEU A 187 18.29 -9.21 -17.59
CA LEU A 187 16.98 -9.34 -16.93
C LEU A 187 16.01 -8.23 -17.31
N PHE A 188 16.50 -7.01 -17.45
CA PHE A 188 15.66 -5.89 -17.89
C PHE A 188 15.22 -6.09 -19.35
N ILE A 189 16.13 -6.48 -20.25
CA ILE A 189 15.84 -6.82 -21.64
C ILE A 189 14.83 -7.99 -21.69
N PHE A 190 15.05 -9.03 -20.91
CA PHE A 190 14.12 -10.14 -20.79
C PHE A 190 12.69 -9.65 -20.44
N SER A 191 12.60 -8.72 -19.48
CA SER A 191 11.30 -8.12 -19.11
C SER A 191 10.70 -7.27 -20.23
N VAL A 192 11.50 -6.58 -21.02
CA VAL A 192 11.02 -5.81 -22.19
C VAL A 192 10.36 -6.73 -23.21
N PHE A 193 10.98 -7.86 -23.52
CA PHE A 193 10.47 -8.81 -24.53
C PHE A 193 9.33 -9.72 -24.02
N THR A 194 9.22 -9.94 -22.69
CA THR A 194 8.22 -10.83 -22.14
C THR A 194 7.06 -10.11 -21.46
N GLY A 195 7.20 -8.83 -21.15
CA GLY A 195 6.22 -8.07 -20.37
C GLY A 195 6.12 -8.50 -18.90
N LEU A 196 7.03 -9.36 -18.42
CA LEU A 196 7.07 -9.81 -17.04
C LEU A 196 7.61 -8.70 -16.11
N ALA A 197 6.94 -8.51 -14.98
CA ALA A 197 7.43 -7.60 -13.96
C ALA A 197 8.60 -8.23 -13.18
N TYR A 198 9.40 -7.39 -12.50
CA TYR A 198 10.50 -7.85 -11.64
C TYR A 198 10.12 -8.98 -10.69
N ALA A 199 8.94 -8.89 -10.05
CA ALA A 199 8.49 -9.89 -9.10
C ALA A 199 8.17 -11.24 -9.77
N ASP A 200 7.70 -11.20 -11.01
CA ASP A 200 7.35 -12.38 -11.80
C ASP A 200 8.62 -13.03 -12.36
N VAL A 201 9.59 -12.22 -12.85
CA VAL A 201 10.91 -12.72 -13.29
C VAL A 201 11.68 -13.34 -12.11
N LYS A 202 11.66 -12.72 -10.94
CA LYS A 202 12.31 -13.25 -9.75
C LYS A 202 11.72 -14.58 -9.28
N ALA A 203 10.43 -14.78 -9.49
CA ALA A 203 9.72 -15.99 -9.09
C ALA A 203 9.61 -17.03 -10.21
N LEU A 204 10.21 -16.78 -11.39
CA LEU A 204 10.14 -17.68 -12.52
C LEU A 204 11.00 -18.92 -12.26
N THR A 205 10.37 -20.09 -12.30
CA THR A 205 10.99 -21.40 -12.11
C THR A 205 11.02 -22.18 -13.43
N THR A 206 11.89 -23.17 -13.51
CA THR A 206 12.12 -23.96 -14.73
C THR A 206 10.91 -24.78 -15.16
N ASP A 207 10.06 -25.21 -14.24
CA ASP A 207 8.78 -25.91 -14.51
C ASP A 207 7.76 -25.03 -15.27
N ARG A 208 7.93 -23.72 -15.24
CA ARG A 208 7.11 -22.75 -15.98
C ARG A 208 7.52 -22.60 -17.44
N LEU A 209 8.64 -23.19 -17.82
CA LEU A 209 9.12 -23.21 -19.20
C LEU A 209 8.65 -24.50 -19.89
N GLN A 210 7.74 -24.39 -20.85
CA GLN A 210 7.13 -25.54 -21.51
C GLN A 210 7.23 -25.40 -23.02
N THR A 211 7.57 -26.50 -23.69
CA THR A 211 7.53 -26.56 -25.14
C THR A 211 6.11 -26.98 -25.57
N PHE A 212 5.48 -26.15 -26.39
CA PHE A 212 4.15 -26.42 -26.92
C PHE A 212 4.20 -27.21 -28.23
N PHE A 213 3.01 -27.57 -28.75
CA PHE A 213 2.81 -28.28 -30.00
C PHE A 213 3.40 -27.57 -31.24
N ASP A 214 3.60 -26.24 -31.15
CA ASP A 214 4.23 -25.42 -32.18
C ASP A 214 5.77 -25.49 -32.16
N GLY A 215 6.35 -26.33 -31.30
CA GLY A 215 7.80 -26.48 -31.10
C GLY A 215 8.48 -25.28 -30.44
N ASN A 216 7.71 -24.26 -30.06
CA ASN A 216 8.26 -23.10 -29.39
C ASN A 216 8.25 -23.26 -27.87
N LEU A 217 9.20 -22.59 -27.22
CA LEU A 217 9.28 -22.50 -25.76
C LEU A 217 8.38 -21.36 -25.28
N TRP A 218 7.55 -21.67 -24.28
CA TRP A 218 6.60 -20.74 -23.68
C TRP A 218 6.83 -20.62 -22.19
N ILE A 219 6.52 -19.44 -21.61
CA ILE A 219 6.39 -19.23 -20.18
C ILE A 219 4.90 -19.35 -19.83
N ILE A 220 4.56 -20.30 -18.95
CA ILE A 220 3.22 -20.47 -18.41
C ILE A 220 3.25 -20.03 -16.96
N THR A 221 2.70 -18.85 -16.67
CA THR A 221 2.78 -18.28 -15.34
C THR A 221 1.51 -17.52 -14.96
N ARG A 222 1.41 -17.14 -13.69
CA ARG A 222 0.37 -16.23 -13.19
C ARG A 222 1.02 -15.01 -12.58
N ARG A 223 0.55 -13.82 -12.95
CA ARG A 223 1.05 -12.57 -12.39
C ARG A 223 0.82 -12.52 -10.89
N ARG A 224 1.87 -12.35 -10.10
CA ARG A 224 1.77 -12.30 -8.63
C ARG A 224 0.85 -11.20 -8.10
N LYS A 225 0.75 -10.06 -8.80
CA LYS A 225 -0.06 -8.92 -8.36
C LYS A 225 -1.57 -9.13 -8.58
N THR A 226 -1.96 -9.75 -9.68
CA THR A 226 -3.37 -9.85 -10.12
C THR A 226 -3.88 -11.28 -10.19
N ASN A 227 -3.01 -12.27 -10.02
CA ASN A 227 -3.27 -13.69 -10.21
C ASN A 227 -3.80 -14.04 -11.63
N THR A 228 -3.54 -13.14 -12.60
CA THR A 228 -3.95 -13.32 -14.00
C THR A 228 -2.98 -14.28 -14.68
N GLU A 229 -3.50 -15.25 -15.39
CA GLU A 229 -2.71 -16.16 -16.22
C GLU A 229 -2.02 -15.41 -17.35
N SER A 230 -0.78 -15.76 -17.64
CA SER A 230 0.05 -15.19 -18.69
C SER A 230 0.81 -16.30 -19.40
N ASN A 231 0.48 -16.53 -20.67
CA ASN A 231 1.15 -17.48 -21.53
C ASN A 231 1.96 -16.67 -22.56
N ILE A 232 3.28 -16.76 -22.47
CA ILE A 232 4.20 -15.89 -23.21
C ILE A 232 5.08 -16.75 -24.08
N ARG A 233 4.96 -16.62 -25.40
CA ARG A 233 5.88 -17.24 -26.35
C ARG A 233 7.25 -16.56 -26.25
N LEU A 234 8.29 -17.35 -26.08
CA LEU A 234 9.65 -16.85 -26.02
C LEU A 234 10.21 -16.62 -27.42
N LEU A 235 10.54 -15.37 -27.67
CA LEU A 235 11.31 -14.96 -28.86
C LEU A 235 12.79 -15.33 -28.69
N ASP A 236 13.59 -15.14 -29.73
CA ASP A 236 15.02 -15.54 -29.74
C ASP A 236 15.85 -14.83 -28.64
N VAL A 237 15.61 -13.54 -28.42
CA VAL A 237 16.37 -12.77 -27.41
C VAL A 237 16.15 -13.32 -26.00
N PRO A 238 14.92 -13.44 -25.47
CA PRO A 238 14.70 -14.03 -24.15
C PRO A 238 15.14 -15.51 -24.05
N ARG A 239 15.07 -16.29 -25.13
CA ARG A 239 15.60 -17.67 -25.14
C ARG A 239 17.09 -17.71 -24.91
N ARG A 240 17.87 -16.86 -25.63
CA ARG A 240 19.34 -16.75 -25.44
C ARG A 240 19.69 -16.30 -24.02
N ILE A 241 18.90 -15.40 -23.44
CA ILE A 241 19.10 -14.95 -22.05
C ILE A 241 18.88 -16.11 -21.07
N ILE A 242 17.82 -16.90 -21.24
CA ILE A 242 17.59 -18.09 -20.39
C ILE A 242 18.75 -19.06 -20.50
N GLU A 243 19.20 -19.40 -21.71
CA GLU A 243 20.29 -20.36 -21.90
C GLU A 243 21.62 -19.86 -21.31
N LYS A 244 21.90 -18.54 -21.40
CA LYS A 244 23.09 -17.90 -20.83
C LYS A 244 23.17 -18.07 -19.30
N TYR A 245 22.04 -18.01 -18.61
CA TYR A 245 22.00 -18.08 -17.14
C TYR A 245 21.57 -19.44 -16.59
N LYS A 246 21.40 -20.44 -17.45
CA LYS A 246 21.02 -21.80 -17.08
C LYS A 246 22.00 -22.41 -16.11
N GLY A 247 21.49 -22.96 -14.98
CA GLY A 247 22.30 -23.60 -13.96
C GLY A 247 23.07 -22.64 -13.03
N LEU A 248 22.93 -21.31 -13.20
CA LEU A 248 23.58 -20.33 -12.31
C LEU A 248 22.75 -20.02 -11.06
N SER A 249 21.49 -20.39 -11.05
CA SER A 249 20.64 -20.28 -9.85
C SER A 249 20.86 -21.50 -8.95
N LYS A 250 20.82 -21.29 -7.63
CA LYS A 250 21.00 -22.38 -6.65
C LYS A 250 19.74 -23.24 -6.46
N ASP A 251 18.58 -22.68 -6.83
CA ASP A 251 17.27 -23.30 -6.72
C ASP A 251 16.69 -23.53 -8.12
N ASP A 252 15.45 -24.03 -8.22
CA ASP A 252 14.73 -24.22 -9.49
C ASP A 252 14.39 -22.91 -10.24
N HIS A 253 14.86 -21.78 -9.75
CA HIS A 253 14.65 -20.49 -10.42
C HIS A 253 15.48 -20.39 -11.71
N VAL A 254 14.85 -19.79 -12.74
CA VAL A 254 15.52 -19.57 -14.04
C VAL A 254 16.68 -18.60 -13.93
N PHE A 255 16.61 -17.59 -13.05
CA PHE A 255 17.59 -16.54 -12.90
C PHE A 255 18.00 -16.27 -11.44
N PRO A 256 19.28 -15.98 -11.16
CA PRO A 256 19.74 -15.51 -9.84
C PRO A 256 19.47 -14.00 -9.66
N VAL A 257 18.20 -13.60 -9.56
CA VAL A 257 17.75 -12.19 -9.59
C VAL A 257 18.17 -11.42 -8.33
N PRO A 258 18.98 -10.35 -8.43
CA PRO A 258 19.36 -9.49 -7.30
C PRO A 258 18.17 -8.75 -6.69
N SER A 259 18.35 -8.07 -5.55
CA SER A 259 17.29 -7.25 -4.95
C SER A 259 16.83 -6.13 -5.89
N SER A 260 15.55 -5.76 -5.83
CA SER A 260 14.97 -4.71 -6.66
C SER A 260 15.72 -3.36 -6.51
N SER A 261 16.15 -3.03 -5.30
CA SER A 261 16.94 -1.81 -5.05
C SER A 261 18.27 -1.84 -5.80
N ARG A 262 18.99 -2.98 -5.78
CA ARG A 262 20.26 -3.15 -6.49
C ARG A 262 20.06 -3.10 -8.00
N CYS A 263 19.03 -3.78 -8.52
CA CYS A 263 18.68 -3.70 -9.94
C CYS A 263 18.43 -2.26 -10.38
N ASN A 264 17.64 -1.51 -9.61
CA ASN A 264 17.33 -0.12 -9.96
C ASN A 264 18.54 0.82 -9.92
N VAL A 265 19.50 0.61 -9.02
CA VAL A 265 20.75 1.38 -8.99
C VAL A 265 21.56 1.11 -10.26
N ILE A 266 21.72 -0.17 -10.62
CA ILE A 266 22.47 -0.57 -11.82
C ILE A 266 21.78 -0.06 -13.09
N LEU A 267 20.47 -0.21 -13.21
CA LEU A 267 19.71 0.27 -14.39
C LEU A 267 19.81 1.78 -14.58
N LYS A 268 19.78 2.56 -13.50
CA LYS A 268 20.00 4.01 -13.59
C LYS A 268 21.38 4.36 -14.10
N GLU A 269 22.40 3.61 -13.68
CA GLU A 269 23.76 3.82 -14.14
C GLU A 269 23.91 3.45 -15.62
N LEU A 270 23.38 2.30 -16.05
CA LEU A 270 23.35 1.89 -17.44
C LEU A 270 22.60 2.89 -18.32
N GLY A 271 21.44 3.39 -17.87
CA GLY A 271 20.69 4.40 -18.59
C GLY A 271 21.50 5.70 -18.79
N ARG A 272 22.26 6.12 -17.77
CA ARG A 272 23.18 7.28 -17.89
C ARG A 272 24.32 7.02 -18.87
N GLN A 273 24.93 5.84 -18.82
CA GLN A 273 26.00 5.46 -19.75
C GLN A 273 25.52 5.42 -21.20
N CYS A 274 24.28 4.97 -21.43
CA CYS A 274 23.64 4.96 -22.75
C CYS A 274 23.10 6.32 -23.19
N GLY A 275 23.16 7.35 -22.34
CA GLY A 275 22.66 8.69 -22.66
C GLY A 275 21.13 8.80 -22.71
N PHE A 276 20.40 7.90 -22.07
CA PHE A 276 18.94 7.91 -22.07
C PHE A 276 18.40 9.08 -21.28
N LYS A 277 17.41 9.77 -21.84
CA LYS A 277 16.68 10.86 -21.16
C LYS A 277 15.71 10.37 -20.09
N ILE A 278 15.27 9.12 -20.21
CA ILE A 278 14.35 8.48 -19.26
C ILE A 278 15.11 7.75 -18.15
N CYS A 279 14.51 7.70 -16.96
CA CYS A 279 15.07 6.96 -15.85
C CYS A 279 14.67 5.49 -15.93
N LEU A 280 15.61 4.60 -16.26
CA LEU A 280 15.36 3.16 -16.24
C LEU A 280 15.12 2.70 -14.81
N LEU A 281 14.00 2.02 -14.60
CA LEU A 281 13.65 1.41 -13.34
C LEU A 281 13.00 0.05 -13.60
N TYR A 282 13.36 -0.94 -12.81
CA TYR A 282 12.68 -2.22 -12.76
C TYR A 282 11.37 -2.07 -11.96
N THR A 283 10.53 -1.16 -12.39
CA THR A 283 9.15 -1.06 -11.91
C THR A 283 8.29 -1.74 -12.93
N SER A 284 7.26 -2.46 -12.46
CA SER A 284 6.28 -3.07 -13.33
C SER A 284 5.93 -2.13 -14.49
N PRO A 285 6.31 -2.41 -15.73
CA PRO A 285 5.69 -1.79 -16.89
C PRO A 285 4.30 -2.41 -16.93
N SER A 286 3.32 -1.76 -16.31
CA SER A 286 1.93 -2.07 -16.63
C SER A 286 1.59 -1.19 -17.81
N PRO A 287 1.45 -1.70 -19.03
CA PRO A 287 0.65 -1.02 -20.01
C PRO A 287 -0.75 -0.96 -19.42
N ARG A 288 -1.26 0.24 -19.22
CA ARG A 288 -2.67 0.46 -18.96
C ARG A 288 -3.41 0.39 -20.28
#